data_a41808684c6a09aac36a72978987f52a
#
_entry.id   a41808684c6a09aac36a72978987f52a
#
_cell.length_a   1.000
_cell.length_b   1.000
_cell.length_c   1.000
_cell.angle_alpha   90.00
_cell.angle_beta   90.00
_cell.angle_gamma   90.00
#
_symmetry.space_group_name_H-M   'P 1'
#
loop_
_entity.id
_entity.type
_entity.pdbx_description
1 polymer ?
#
loop_
_entity_poly.entity_id
_entity_poly.type
_entity_poly.pdbx_seq_one_letter_code
_entity_poly.pdbx_strand_id
1 'polypeptide(L)'
;FKVELVDAIPAGEDVKIYAQGEWLDLCRGPHMTSTGSIGKAYKLTRFSGSYWRGDAKGAQLQRIYGVAFAKEEELAAHLKQQEEAEKRDHRKLGREMDFFHFQEEGPGVVFWHALGWTTFQLLISYMRRRLAEDYQEVQGPQLLDKSLWETSGHWGWYSDNMFAVKSATAFNNPDDDAAEQRVFALKPMNCPGHVQIFKHGLKSYRDLPLRLAEFGCVHRYEASGALHGLMRVRGFTQDDAHVFCTEEQLESECLKINDLMMS
;
A
#
# COMPACT_ATOMS: atom_id res chain seq x y z
N PHE A 1 -2.41 -3.94 31.43
CA PHE A 1 -2.61 -3.15 30.19
C PHE A 1 -2.49 -1.64 30.46
N LYS A 2 -3.33 -1.06 31.35
CA LYS A 2 -3.34 0.40 31.56
C LYS A 2 -2.11 0.91 32.28
N VAL A 3 -1.59 0.20 33.26
CA VAL A 3 -0.32 0.52 33.93
C VAL A 3 0.83 0.53 32.91
N GLU A 4 0.90 -0.49 32.08
CA GLU A 4 1.88 -0.58 30.98
C GLU A 4 1.79 0.59 29.98
N LEU A 5 0.55 1.10 29.72
CA LEU A 5 0.37 2.30 28.91
C LEU A 5 0.87 3.56 29.62
N VAL A 6 0.61 3.70 30.91
CA VAL A 6 1.11 4.83 31.71
C VAL A 6 2.64 4.83 31.75
N ASP A 7 3.26 3.68 31.98
CA ASP A 7 4.70 3.52 32.02
C ASP A 7 5.38 3.83 30.66
N ALA A 8 4.63 3.70 29.56
CA ALA A 8 5.11 4.01 28.21
C ALA A 8 4.91 5.48 27.80
N ILE A 9 4.26 6.30 28.62
CA ILE A 9 4.11 7.74 28.34
C ILE A 9 5.45 8.42 28.60
N PRO A 10 5.96 9.25 27.65
CA PRO A 10 7.22 9.97 27.85
C PRO A 10 7.21 10.84 29.10
N ALA A 11 8.35 10.91 29.78
CA ALA A 11 8.53 11.74 30.96
C ALA A 11 8.24 13.22 30.63
N GLY A 12 7.34 13.85 31.37
CA GLY A 12 6.93 15.24 31.17
C GLY A 12 5.62 15.42 30.38
N GLU A 13 5.03 14.34 29.87
CA GLU A 13 3.67 14.37 29.33
C GLU A 13 2.62 14.16 30.44
N ASP A 14 1.49 14.89 30.37
CA ASP A 14 0.39 14.76 31.31
C ASP A 14 -0.38 13.46 31.10
N VAL A 15 -0.60 12.74 32.19
CA VAL A 15 -1.53 11.58 32.21
C VAL A 15 -2.95 12.10 32.47
N LYS A 16 -3.85 11.91 31.51
CA LYS A 16 -5.24 12.35 31.60
C LYS A 16 -6.17 11.17 31.90
N ILE A 17 -6.97 11.31 32.95
CA ILE A 17 -7.99 10.34 33.32
C ILE A 17 -9.35 11.00 33.12
N TYR A 18 -10.24 10.28 32.46
CA TYR A 18 -11.62 10.70 32.22
C TYR A 18 -12.56 9.85 33.02
N ALA A 19 -13.49 10.52 33.71
CA ALA A 19 -14.53 9.90 34.52
C ALA A 19 -15.88 9.96 33.82
N GLN A 20 -16.64 8.85 33.88
CA GLN A 20 -18.01 8.77 33.38
C GLN A 20 -18.85 7.96 34.35
N GLY A 21 -19.60 8.64 35.22
CA GLY A 21 -20.24 8.01 36.36
C GLY A 21 -19.21 7.38 37.29
N GLU A 22 -19.35 6.09 37.57
CA GLU A 22 -18.40 5.31 38.38
C GLU A 22 -17.22 4.76 37.60
N TRP A 23 -17.22 4.93 36.27
CA TRP A 23 -16.18 4.40 35.40
C TRP A 23 -15.07 5.41 35.13
N LEU A 24 -13.82 4.95 35.19
CA LEU A 24 -12.63 5.75 34.96
C LEU A 24 -11.77 5.11 33.87
N ASP A 25 -11.23 5.92 33.01
CA ASP A 25 -10.27 5.42 32.01
C ASP A 25 -9.20 6.44 31.63
N LEU A 26 -8.05 5.93 31.16
CA LEU A 26 -6.97 6.67 30.56
C LEU A 26 -7.36 7.06 29.14
N CYS A 27 -7.29 8.35 28.79
CA CYS A 27 -7.53 8.82 27.43
C CYS A 27 -6.83 10.13 27.14
N ARG A 28 -6.40 10.32 25.89
CA ARG A 28 -5.81 11.60 25.43
C ARG A 28 -6.86 12.70 25.30
N GLY A 29 -8.14 12.34 25.13
CA GLY A 29 -9.19 13.33 24.82
C GLY A 29 -9.01 14.00 23.46
N PRO A 30 -9.72 15.11 23.17
CA PRO A 30 -10.79 15.66 24.04
C PRO A 30 -12.01 14.74 24.11
N HIS A 31 -12.80 14.87 25.17
CA HIS A 31 -14.08 14.20 25.36
C HIS A 31 -15.23 15.20 25.28
N MET A 32 -16.41 14.71 24.89
CA MET A 32 -17.65 15.47 25.04
C MET A 32 -17.99 15.60 26.52
N THR A 33 -18.66 16.68 26.90
CA THR A 33 -19.04 16.96 28.28
C THR A 33 -20.08 15.97 28.84
N SER A 34 -20.83 15.32 27.94
CA SER A 34 -21.84 14.32 28.32
C SER A 34 -22.05 13.33 27.17
N THR A 35 -22.24 12.06 27.47
CA THR A 35 -22.67 11.03 26.52
C THR A 35 -24.04 11.31 25.91
N GLY A 36 -24.88 12.05 26.61
CA GLY A 36 -26.16 12.54 26.08
C GLY A 36 -26.03 13.43 24.86
N SER A 37 -24.86 14.07 24.68
CA SER A 37 -24.57 14.91 23.51
C SER A 37 -24.43 14.10 22.22
N ILE A 38 -24.19 12.79 22.27
CA ILE A 38 -24.17 11.91 21.10
C ILE A 38 -25.56 11.80 20.47
N GLY A 39 -26.63 11.95 21.27
CA GLY A 39 -28.02 11.81 20.81
C GLY A 39 -28.36 10.37 20.45
N LYS A 40 -29.23 10.20 19.43
CA LYS A 40 -29.70 8.88 18.95
C LYS A 40 -29.07 8.46 17.62
N ALA A 41 -28.40 9.39 16.92
CA ALA A 41 -27.81 9.16 15.61
C ALA A 41 -26.46 8.41 15.69
N TYR A 42 -26.43 7.25 16.35
CA TYR A 42 -25.26 6.38 16.43
C TYR A 42 -25.60 4.93 16.16
N LYS A 43 -24.62 4.15 15.75
CA LYS A 43 -24.75 2.71 15.54
C LYS A 43 -23.43 2.00 15.81
N LEU A 44 -23.48 0.88 16.52
CA LEU A 44 -22.35 -0.07 16.56
C LEU A 44 -22.34 -0.85 15.26
N THR A 45 -21.23 -0.81 14.53
CA THR A 45 -21.16 -1.31 13.15
C THR A 45 -20.45 -2.64 13.03
N ARG A 46 -19.42 -2.87 13.84
CA ARG A 46 -18.62 -4.10 13.74
C ARG A 46 -18.02 -4.48 15.09
N PHE A 47 -17.80 -5.77 15.23
CA PHE A 47 -17.06 -6.39 16.30
C PHE A 47 -15.94 -7.25 15.71
N SER A 48 -14.73 -7.18 16.25
CA SER A 48 -13.60 -7.98 15.79
C SER A 48 -12.59 -8.26 16.91
N GLY A 49 -11.75 -9.28 16.71
CA GLY A 49 -10.54 -9.45 17.51
C GLY A 49 -9.51 -8.35 17.24
N SER A 50 -8.65 -8.10 18.20
CA SER A 50 -7.48 -7.24 18.09
C SER A 50 -6.39 -7.76 19.01
N TYR A 51 -5.11 -7.57 18.64
CA TYR A 51 -4.01 -7.89 19.54
C TYR A 51 -3.57 -6.65 20.31
N TRP A 52 -3.17 -6.85 21.56
CA TRP A 52 -2.62 -5.78 22.40
C TRP A 52 -1.40 -5.18 21.71
N ARG A 53 -1.40 -3.85 21.52
CA ARG A 53 -0.34 -3.07 20.84
C ARG A 53 0.00 -3.57 19.42
N GLY A 54 -0.86 -4.36 18.81
CA GLY A 54 -0.64 -4.92 17.46
C GLY A 54 0.29 -6.15 17.42
N ASP A 55 0.75 -6.62 18.57
CA ASP A 55 1.59 -7.81 18.65
C ASP A 55 0.75 -9.10 18.54
N ALA A 56 0.91 -9.82 17.43
CA ALA A 56 0.20 -11.07 17.17
C ALA A 56 0.49 -12.19 18.18
N LYS A 57 1.56 -12.09 18.95
CA LYS A 57 1.92 -12.99 20.06
C LYS A 57 1.41 -12.52 21.41
N GLY A 58 0.91 -11.29 21.47
CA GLY A 58 0.40 -10.67 22.67
C GLY A 58 -1.04 -11.07 23.02
N ALA A 59 -1.58 -10.45 24.08
CA ALA A 59 -2.95 -10.70 24.52
C ALA A 59 -3.98 -10.34 23.44
N GLN A 60 -4.94 -11.24 23.24
CA GLN A 60 -6.05 -11.03 22.33
C GLN A 60 -7.16 -10.24 23.03
N LEU A 61 -7.59 -9.16 22.41
CA LEU A 61 -8.62 -8.25 22.85
C LEU A 61 -9.80 -8.24 21.88
N GLN A 62 -10.91 -7.69 22.34
CA GLN A 62 -12.09 -7.43 21.50
C GLN A 62 -12.16 -5.96 21.16
N ARG A 63 -12.48 -5.66 19.89
CA ARG A 63 -12.64 -4.29 19.39
C ARG A 63 -14.04 -4.09 18.85
N ILE A 64 -14.73 -3.10 19.40
CA ILE A 64 -16.08 -2.69 18.98
C ILE A 64 -15.94 -1.40 18.19
N TYR A 65 -16.53 -1.35 17.01
CA TYR A 65 -16.57 -0.18 16.15
C TYR A 65 -17.95 0.43 16.14
N GLY A 66 -18.02 1.74 16.03
CA GLY A 66 -19.26 2.46 15.90
C GLY A 66 -19.07 3.78 15.16
N VAL A 67 -20.18 4.33 14.73
CA VAL A 67 -20.27 5.65 14.11
C VAL A 67 -21.33 6.48 14.80
N ALA A 68 -21.14 7.79 14.82
CA ALA A 68 -22.11 8.75 15.34
C ALA A 68 -22.16 9.98 14.42
N PHE A 69 -23.35 10.53 14.25
CA PHE A 69 -23.61 11.71 13.41
C PHE A 69 -24.43 12.74 14.16
N ALA A 70 -24.49 13.95 13.66
CA ALA A 70 -25.31 15.00 14.26
C ALA A 70 -26.81 14.74 14.07
N LYS A 71 -27.19 14.08 12.96
CA LYS A 71 -28.59 13.83 12.59
C LYS A 71 -28.79 12.37 12.19
N GLU A 72 -30.01 11.87 12.42
CA GLU A 72 -30.39 10.50 12.05
C GLU A 72 -30.38 10.27 10.54
N GLU A 73 -30.70 11.32 9.74
CA GLU A 73 -30.64 11.25 8.27
C GLU A 73 -29.20 11.06 7.77
N GLU A 74 -28.22 11.67 8.40
CA GLU A 74 -26.80 11.49 8.07
C GLU A 74 -26.33 10.07 8.39
N LEU A 75 -26.74 9.53 9.54
CA LEU A 75 -26.49 8.14 9.89
C LEU A 75 -27.12 7.19 8.87
N ALA A 76 -28.37 7.42 8.51
CA ALA A 76 -29.08 6.59 7.54
C ALA A 76 -28.39 6.63 6.16
N ALA A 77 -27.98 7.82 5.70
CA ALA A 77 -27.24 8.00 4.46
C ALA A 77 -25.90 7.26 4.49
N HIS A 78 -25.16 7.36 5.59
CA HIS A 78 -23.90 6.65 5.78
C HIS A 78 -24.07 5.13 5.74
N LEU A 79 -25.06 4.60 6.46
CA LEU A 79 -25.34 3.15 6.47
C LEU A 79 -25.75 2.63 5.09
N LYS A 80 -26.55 3.41 4.35
CA LYS A 80 -26.90 3.08 2.98
C LYS A 80 -25.67 3.08 2.07
N GLN A 81 -24.78 4.06 2.22
CA GLN A 81 -23.52 4.09 1.48
C GLN A 81 -22.64 2.87 1.77
N GLN A 82 -22.55 2.44 3.04
CA GLN A 82 -21.81 1.23 3.42
C GLN A 82 -22.45 -0.03 2.79
N GLU A 83 -23.76 -0.17 2.85
CA GLU A 83 -24.48 -1.28 2.21
C GLU A 83 -24.21 -1.34 0.69
N GLU A 84 -24.26 -0.19 0.01
CA GLU A 84 -23.93 -0.11 -1.41
C GLU A 84 -22.46 -0.44 -1.70
N ALA A 85 -21.54 -0.03 -0.82
CA ALA A 85 -20.13 -0.38 -0.94
C ALA A 85 -19.90 -1.90 -0.77
N GLU A 86 -20.57 -2.55 0.19
CA GLU A 86 -20.51 -4.00 0.39
C GLU A 86 -21.03 -4.78 -0.84
N LYS A 87 -22.09 -4.31 -1.50
CA LYS A 87 -22.60 -4.89 -2.75
C LYS A 87 -21.58 -4.82 -3.89
N ARG A 88 -20.69 -3.81 -3.85
CA ARG A 88 -19.65 -3.55 -4.85
C ARG A 88 -18.27 -4.00 -4.41
N ASP A 89 -18.15 -4.77 -3.33
CA ASP A 89 -16.88 -5.28 -2.85
C ASP A 89 -16.23 -6.15 -3.94
N HIS A 90 -15.04 -5.76 -4.38
CA HIS A 90 -14.30 -6.43 -5.44
C HIS A 90 -13.99 -7.90 -5.12
N ARG A 91 -13.88 -8.29 -3.84
CA ARG A 91 -13.66 -9.67 -3.41
C ARG A 91 -14.89 -10.54 -3.66
N LYS A 92 -16.09 -9.95 -3.47
CA LYS A 92 -17.37 -10.59 -3.76
C LYS A 92 -17.60 -10.68 -5.26
N LEU A 93 -17.55 -9.54 -5.94
CA LEU A 93 -17.77 -9.47 -7.39
C LEU A 93 -16.72 -10.28 -8.16
N GLY A 94 -15.45 -10.21 -7.78
CA GLY A 94 -14.37 -10.96 -8.40
C GLY A 94 -14.59 -12.47 -8.35
N ARG A 95 -15.14 -12.98 -7.25
CA ARG A 95 -15.50 -14.40 -7.10
C ARG A 95 -16.75 -14.74 -7.92
N GLU A 96 -17.82 -13.94 -7.82
CA GLU A 96 -19.07 -14.18 -8.52
C GLU A 96 -18.91 -14.12 -10.05
N MET A 97 -18.00 -13.26 -10.54
CA MET A 97 -17.71 -13.08 -11.97
C MET A 97 -16.54 -13.94 -12.46
N ASP A 98 -15.95 -14.77 -11.60
CA ASP A 98 -14.80 -15.62 -11.90
C ASP A 98 -13.60 -14.82 -12.47
N PHE A 99 -13.28 -13.68 -11.84
CA PHE A 99 -12.19 -12.80 -12.29
C PHE A 99 -10.82 -13.22 -11.79
N PHE A 100 -10.74 -13.65 -10.52
CA PHE A 100 -9.48 -14.01 -9.87
C PHE A 100 -9.71 -14.82 -8.60
N HIS A 101 -8.64 -15.46 -8.12
CA HIS A 101 -8.59 -16.04 -6.78
C HIS A 101 -7.24 -15.85 -6.12
N PHE A 102 -7.17 -16.16 -4.82
CA PHE A 102 -5.96 -16.28 -4.02
C PHE A 102 -5.83 -17.70 -3.50
N GLN A 103 -4.61 -18.21 -3.40
CA GLN A 103 -4.33 -19.55 -2.86
C GLN A 103 -3.02 -19.58 -2.08
N GLU A 104 -2.77 -20.67 -1.37
CA GLU A 104 -1.65 -20.81 -0.42
C GLU A 104 -0.28 -20.80 -1.09
N GLU A 105 -0.17 -21.31 -2.32
CA GLU A 105 1.09 -21.34 -3.09
C GLU A 105 1.55 -19.95 -3.56
N GLY A 106 0.66 -18.98 -3.55
CA GLY A 106 0.95 -17.58 -3.89
C GLY A 106 0.36 -16.61 -2.87
N PRO A 107 0.82 -16.59 -1.60
CA PRO A 107 0.19 -15.79 -0.56
C PRO A 107 0.32 -14.29 -0.84
N GLY A 108 -0.83 -13.65 -1.10
CA GLY A 108 -0.89 -12.22 -1.44
C GLY A 108 -0.56 -11.92 -2.91
N VAL A 109 -0.52 -12.93 -3.77
CA VAL A 109 -0.38 -12.74 -5.23
C VAL A 109 -1.66 -13.22 -5.90
N VAL A 110 -2.09 -12.53 -6.95
CA VAL A 110 -3.37 -12.74 -7.61
C VAL A 110 -3.24 -13.76 -8.73
N PHE A 111 -4.11 -14.76 -8.75
CA PHE A 111 -4.30 -15.65 -9.89
C PHE A 111 -5.47 -15.13 -10.73
N TRP A 112 -5.14 -14.54 -11.87
CA TRP A 112 -6.13 -13.96 -12.78
C TRP A 112 -6.75 -15.04 -13.67
N HIS A 113 -8.08 -15.08 -13.74
CA HIS A 113 -8.81 -15.91 -14.68
C HIS A 113 -9.01 -15.19 -16.02
N ALA A 114 -9.51 -15.89 -17.02
CA ALA A 114 -9.57 -15.37 -18.39
C ALA A 114 -10.33 -14.04 -18.50
N LEU A 115 -11.49 -13.92 -17.86
CA LEU A 115 -12.30 -12.70 -17.91
C LEU A 115 -11.66 -11.55 -17.13
N GLY A 116 -11.13 -11.85 -15.92
CA GLY A 116 -10.40 -10.88 -15.11
C GLY A 116 -9.14 -10.39 -15.80
N TRP A 117 -8.36 -11.30 -16.42
CA TRP A 117 -7.18 -10.93 -17.19
C TRP A 117 -7.52 -10.06 -18.40
N THR A 118 -8.59 -10.39 -19.13
CA THR A 118 -9.05 -9.56 -20.24
C THR A 118 -9.40 -8.15 -19.78
N THR A 119 -10.13 -8.03 -18.67
CA THR A 119 -10.47 -6.73 -18.07
C THR A 119 -9.22 -5.96 -17.67
N PHE A 120 -8.25 -6.64 -17.04
CA PHE A 120 -6.98 -6.06 -16.67
C PHE A 120 -6.20 -5.52 -17.89
N GLN A 121 -6.14 -6.28 -18.99
CA GLN A 121 -5.49 -5.85 -20.24
C GLN A 121 -6.20 -4.68 -20.90
N LEU A 122 -7.53 -4.59 -20.79
CA LEU A 122 -8.30 -3.45 -21.28
C LEU A 122 -7.96 -2.17 -20.50
N LEU A 123 -7.78 -2.25 -19.19
CA LEU A 123 -7.34 -1.13 -18.35
C LEU A 123 -5.92 -0.68 -18.74
N ILE A 124 -4.97 -1.62 -18.88
CA ILE A 124 -3.62 -1.31 -19.38
C ILE A 124 -3.68 -0.63 -20.75
N SER A 125 -4.49 -1.16 -21.66
CA SER A 125 -4.62 -0.60 -23.01
C SER A 125 -5.24 0.80 -22.99
N TYR A 126 -6.16 1.06 -22.08
CA TYR A 126 -6.72 2.40 -21.86
C TYR A 126 -5.64 3.38 -21.38
N MET A 127 -4.92 3.04 -20.31
CA MET A 127 -3.85 3.90 -19.78
C MET A 127 -2.71 4.09 -20.77
N ARG A 128 -2.34 3.05 -21.51
CA ARG A 128 -1.32 3.15 -22.56
C ARG A 128 -1.69 4.19 -23.62
N ARG A 129 -2.95 4.24 -24.06
CA ARG A 129 -3.42 5.28 -25.01
C ARG A 129 -3.36 6.68 -24.39
N ARG A 130 -3.67 6.80 -23.10
CA ARG A 130 -3.61 8.08 -22.36
C ARG A 130 -2.18 8.61 -22.24
N LEU A 131 -1.21 7.72 -22.03
CA LEU A 131 0.19 8.07 -21.83
C LEU A 131 0.95 8.26 -23.15
N ALA A 132 0.49 7.65 -24.25
CA ALA A 132 1.25 7.57 -25.51
C ALA A 132 1.60 8.91 -26.16
N GLU A 133 0.88 9.99 -25.86
CA GLU A 133 1.13 11.32 -26.43
C GLU A 133 2.35 11.99 -25.79
N ASP A 134 2.58 11.78 -24.50
CA ASP A 134 3.55 12.52 -23.70
C ASP A 134 4.67 11.67 -23.11
N TYR A 135 4.47 10.35 -22.98
CA TYR A 135 5.39 9.45 -22.29
C TYR A 135 5.97 8.38 -23.22
N GLN A 136 7.23 8.08 -23.01
CA GLN A 136 7.91 6.94 -23.64
C GLN A 136 7.69 5.69 -22.79
N GLU A 137 7.02 4.67 -23.33
CA GLU A 137 6.84 3.41 -22.61
C GLU A 137 8.17 2.64 -22.58
N VAL A 138 8.59 2.23 -21.41
CA VAL A 138 9.81 1.46 -21.16
C VAL A 138 9.49 0.21 -20.33
N GLN A 139 10.42 -0.73 -20.26
CA GLN A 139 10.30 -1.93 -19.43
C GLN A 139 11.62 -2.21 -18.74
N GLY A 140 11.60 -2.09 -17.41
CA GLY A 140 12.74 -2.47 -16.57
C GLY A 140 12.71 -3.96 -16.16
N PRO A 141 13.85 -4.57 -15.85
CA PRO A 141 13.89 -5.93 -15.32
C PRO A 141 13.25 -6.00 -13.92
N GLN A 142 12.62 -7.13 -13.61
CA GLN A 142 11.99 -7.35 -12.31
C GLN A 142 12.99 -7.78 -11.24
N LEU A 143 14.03 -8.53 -11.65
CA LEU A 143 15.08 -9.04 -10.77
C LEU A 143 16.34 -8.19 -10.98
N LEU A 144 16.80 -7.54 -9.92
CA LEU A 144 17.94 -6.63 -9.94
C LEU A 144 18.91 -6.94 -8.81
N ASP A 145 20.20 -6.71 -9.05
CA ASP A 145 21.25 -6.94 -8.06
C ASP A 145 21.08 -6.04 -6.83
N LYS A 146 21.39 -6.58 -5.67
CA LYS A 146 21.33 -5.88 -4.37
C LYS A 146 22.07 -4.55 -4.37
N SER A 147 23.20 -4.45 -5.07
CA SER A 147 24.02 -3.24 -5.12
C SER A 147 23.28 -2.01 -5.66
N LEU A 148 22.31 -2.21 -6.58
CA LEU A 148 21.46 -1.12 -7.06
C LEU A 148 20.57 -0.57 -5.93
N TRP A 149 20.05 -1.45 -5.11
CA TRP A 149 19.17 -1.10 -3.97
C TRP A 149 19.97 -0.46 -2.83
N GLU A 150 21.22 -0.85 -2.63
CA GLU A 150 22.16 -0.20 -1.71
C GLU A 150 22.50 1.21 -2.19
N THR A 151 22.87 1.36 -3.46
CA THR A 151 23.20 2.66 -4.07
C THR A 151 22.04 3.64 -4.02
N SER A 152 20.81 3.17 -4.23
CA SER A 152 19.60 4.00 -4.17
C SER A 152 19.07 4.21 -2.75
N GLY A 153 19.70 3.61 -1.74
CA GLY A 153 19.30 3.71 -0.33
C GLY A 153 18.15 2.78 0.08
N HIS A 154 17.42 2.18 -0.86
CA HIS A 154 16.25 1.35 -0.56
C HIS A 154 16.57 0.15 0.33
N TRP A 155 17.74 -0.46 0.16
CA TRP A 155 18.15 -1.60 1.00
C TRP A 155 18.23 -1.25 2.48
N GLY A 156 18.62 -0.02 2.82
CA GLY A 156 18.78 0.42 4.20
C GLY A 156 17.45 0.62 4.95
N TRP A 157 16.45 1.16 4.30
CA TRP A 157 15.19 1.55 4.97
C TRP A 157 13.96 0.73 4.52
N TYR A 158 14.07 -0.05 3.45
CA TYR A 158 12.94 -0.77 2.86
C TYR A 158 13.16 -2.29 2.75
N SER A 159 14.33 -2.81 3.16
CA SER A 159 14.68 -4.24 3.01
C SER A 159 13.67 -5.20 3.65
N ASP A 160 13.05 -4.82 4.77
CA ASP A 160 12.03 -5.64 5.44
C ASP A 160 10.78 -5.90 4.57
N ASN A 161 10.56 -5.05 3.57
CA ASN A 161 9.47 -5.17 2.61
C ASN A 161 9.93 -5.67 1.23
N MET A 162 11.15 -6.19 1.10
CA MET A 162 11.70 -6.69 -0.16
C MET A 162 11.78 -8.21 -0.18
N PHE A 163 11.56 -8.79 -1.36
CA PHE A 163 11.88 -10.20 -1.61
C PHE A 163 13.32 -10.30 -2.09
N ALA A 164 14.18 -10.86 -1.25
CA ALA A 164 15.56 -11.18 -1.62
C ALA A 164 15.62 -12.57 -2.29
N VAL A 165 16.41 -12.69 -3.33
CA VAL A 165 16.55 -13.90 -4.15
C VAL A 165 18.02 -14.29 -4.22
N LYS A 166 18.32 -15.57 -4.01
CA LYS A 166 19.62 -16.20 -4.26
C LYS A 166 19.45 -17.33 -5.28
N SER A 167 20.53 -17.74 -5.93
CA SER A 167 20.50 -18.95 -6.74
C SER A 167 20.19 -20.17 -5.87
N ALA A 168 19.58 -21.22 -6.45
CA ALA A 168 19.32 -22.45 -5.71
C ALA A 168 20.62 -23.11 -5.20
N THR A 169 21.70 -23.00 -5.96
CA THR A 169 23.03 -23.48 -5.57
C THR A 169 23.53 -22.78 -4.32
N ALA A 170 23.48 -21.45 -4.28
CA ALA A 170 23.89 -20.67 -3.12
C ALA A 170 22.98 -20.88 -1.91
N PHE A 171 21.71 -21.17 -2.13
CA PHE A 171 20.76 -21.46 -1.07
C PHE A 171 21.03 -22.84 -0.42
N ASN A 172 21.32 -23.86 -1.24
CA ASN A 172 21.56 -25.23 -0.77
C ASN A 172 22.98 -25.43 -0.19
N ASN A 173 23.95 -24.62 -0.61
CA ASN A 173 25.35 -24.70 -0.20
C ASN A 173 25.84 -23.32 0.29
N PRO A 174 25.39 -22.86 1.46
CA PRO A 174 25.68 -21.51 1.94
C PRO A 174 27.17 -21.27 2.25
N ASP A 175 27.94 -22.34 2.53
CA ASP A 175 29.35 -22.33 2.87
C ASP A 175 30.27 -22.67 1.67
N ASP A 176 29.72 -22.85 0.47
CA ASP A 176 30.49 -23.12 -0.74
C ASP A 176 30.98 -21.83 -1.36
N ASP A 177 32.27 -21.56 -1.23
CA ASP A 177 32.94 -20.37 -1.81
C ASP A 177 32.89 -20.39 -3.36
N ALA A 178 32.65 -21.53 -3.99
CA ALA A 178 32.51 -21.64 -5.45
C ALA A 178 31.08 -21.30 -5.92
N ALA A 179 30.09 -21.31 -5.03
CA ALA A 179 28.73 -20.93 -5.34
C ALA A 179 28.62 -19.40 -5.45
N GLU A 180 27.96 -18.91 -6.48
CA GLU A 180 27.70 -17.49 -6.62
C GLU A 180 26.78 -16.99 -5.48
N GLN A 181 27.35 -16.30 -4.51
CA GLN A 181 26.64 -15.75 -3.34
C GLN A 181 25.92 -14.42 -3.61
N ARG A 182 25.81 -14.02 -4.89
CA ARG A 182 25.11 -12.78 -5.25
C ARG A 182 23.66 -12.81 -4.77
N VAL A 183 23.26 -11.69 -4.20
CA VAL A 183 21.88 -11.46 -3.76
C VAL A 183 21.20 -10.53 -4.76
N PHE A 184 20.06 -10.94 -5.22
CA PHE A 184 19.17 -10.14 -6.05
C PHE A 184 17.92 -9.80 -5.23
N ALA A 185 17.14 -8.85 -5.73
CA ALA A 185 15.82 -8.58 -5.18
C ALA A 185 14.80 -8.41 -6.31
N LEU A 186 13.58 -8.87 -6.06
CA LEU A 186 12.44 -8.47 -6.88
C LEU A 186 12.17 -6.99 -6.64
N LYS A 187 12.02 -6.22 -7.70
CA LYS A 187 11.82 -4.77 -7.57
C LYS A 187 10.56 -4.44 -6.77
N PRO A 188 10.65 -3.65 -5.69
CA PRO A 188 9.49 -3.15 -4.96
C PRO A 188 8.93 -1.87 -5.58
N MET A 189 9.69 -1.22 -6.48
CA MET A 189 9.34 0.00 -7.21
C MET A 189 10.18 0.13 -8.48
N ASN A 190 9.74 0.98 -9.41
CA ASN A 190 10.36 1.14 -10.73
C ASN A 190 11.45 2.23 -10.75
N CYS A 191 11.48 3.15 -9.78
CA CYS A 191 12.33 4.33 -9.76
C CYS A 191 13.81 4.05 -10.07
N PRO A 192 14.52 3.12 -9.39
CA PRO A 192 15.92 2.85 -9.69
C PRO A 192 16.14 2.31 -11.11
N GLY A 193 15.20 1.52 -11.65
CA GLY A 193 15.24 1.02 -13.01
C GLY A 193 15.15 2.14 -14.04
N HIS A 194 14.21 3.06 -13.88
CA HIS A 194 14.07 4.23 -14.75
C HIS A 194 15.30 5.15 -14.70
N VAL A 195 15.91 5.32 -13.53
CA VAL A 195 17.19 6.05 -13.42
C VAL A 195 18.31 5.36 -14.21
N GLN A 196 18.37 4.03 -14.25
CA GLN A 196 19.36 3.32 -15.07
C GLN A 196 19.10 3.53 -16.57
N ILE A 197 17.83 3.51 -17.02
CA ILE A 197 17.45 3.82 -18.39
C ILE A 197 17.84 5.26 -18.73
N PHE A 198 17.56 6.21 -17.83
CA PHE A 198 17.95 7.61 -18.00
C PHE A 198 19.47 7.78 -18.10
N LYS A 199 20.26 7.08 -17.30
CA LYS A 199 21.74 7.13 -17.31
C LYS A 199 22.35 6.53 -18.58
N HIS A 200 21.63 5.68 -19.30
CA HIS A 200 22.16 5.04 -20.49
C HIS A 200 22.34 6.04 -21.65
N GLY A 201 23.53 6.11 -22.20
CA GLY A 201 23.90 7.04 -23.28
C GLY A 201 24.11 8.49 -22.82
N LEU A 202 24.58 9.30 -23.75
CA LEU A 202 24.76 10.74 -23.53
C LEU A 202 23.43 11.46 -23.65
N LYS A 203 23.11 12.29 -22.68
CA LYS A 203 21.93 13.14 -22.68
C LYS A 203 22.31 14.61 -22.48
N SER A 204 21.59 15.49 -23.16
CA SER A 204 21.71 16.93 -23.03
C SER A 204 20.54 17.49 -22.24
N TYR A 205 20.74 18.65 -21.61
CA TYR A 205 19.62 19.40 -21.01
C TYR A 205 18.50 19.74 -22.03
N ARG A 206 18.82 19.69 -23.34
CA ARG A 206 17.84 19.90 -24.41
C ARG A 206 16.92 18.71 -24.64
N ASP A 207 17.29 17.55 -24.12
CA ASP A 207 16.47 16.33 -24.18
C ASP A 207 15.41 16.31 -23.07
N LEU A 208 15.44 17.29 -22.17
CA LEU A 208 14.49 17.43 -21.06
C LEU A 208 13.31 18.34 -21.43
N PRO A 209 12.11 18.08 -20.94
CA PRO A 209 11.77 17.00 -20.03
C PRO A 209 11.69 15.64 -20.73
N LEU A 210 12.25 14.60 -20.11
CA LEU A 210 12.12 13.21 -20.56
C LEU A 210 11.12 12.49 -19.63
N ARG A 211 10.04 11.95 -20.20
CA ARG A 211 8.98 11.28 -19.49
C ARG A 211 8.98 9.80 -19.83
N LEU A 212 9.27 8.95 -18.84
CA LEU A 212 9.27 7.50 -18.97
C LEU A 212 8.06 6.93 -18.23
N ALA A 213 7.35 6.00 -18.85
CA ALA A 213 6.24 5.27 -18.25
C ALA A 213 6.46 3.75 -18.35
N GLU A 214 6.03 3.01 -17.35
CA GLU A 214 6.14 1.55 -17.31
C GLU A 214 4.88 0.95 -16.67
N PHE A 215 4.32 -0.08 -17.30
CA PHE A 215 3.39 -0.99 -16.62
C PHE A 215 4.19 -2.00 -15.83
N GLY A 216 4.81 -1.51 -14.74
CA GLY A 216 5.79 -2.24 -13.98
C GLY A 216 5.17 -3.19 -12.96
N CYS A 217 5.45 -4.48 -13.09
CA CYS A 217 5.12 -5.45 -12.04
C CYS A 217 6.13 -5.31 -10.90
N VAL A 218 5.64 -5.01 -9.70
CA VAL A 218 6.44 -4.82 -8.49
C VAL A 218 6.01 -5.78 -7.39
N HIS A 219 6.93 -6.10 -6.48
CA HIS A 219 6.69 -7.04 -5.41
C HIS A 219 7.12 -6.45 -4.06
N ARG A 220 6.21 -6.52 -3.07
CA ARG A 220 6.45 -6.01 -1.71
C ARG A 220 6.09 -7.09 -0.70
N TYR A 221 6.99 -7.39 0.22
CA TYR A 221 6.75 -8.35 1.29
C TYR A 221 5.85 -7.74 2.36
N GLU A 222 4.57 -7.61 2.04
CA GLU A 222 3.55 -7.14 2.97
C GLU A 222 3.29 -8.19 4.05
N ALA A 223 3.12 -7.74 5.30
CA ALA A 223 2.75 -8.63 6.39
C ALA A 223 1.40 -9.32 6.11
N SER A 224 1.28 -10.60 6.44
CA SER A 224 0.07 -11.39 6.15
C SER A 224 -1.22 -10.76 6.70
N GLY A 225 -1.16 -10.14 7.88
CA GLY A 225 -2.31 -9.45 8.49
C GLY A 225 -2.69 -8.13 7.82
N ALA A 226 -1.86 -7.60 6.91
CA ALA A 226 -2.13 -6.39 6.15
C ALA A 226 -2.78 -6.66 4.79
N LEU A 227 -2.77 -7.92 4.31
CA LEU A 227 -3.30 -8.28 2.99
C LEU A 227 -4.83 -8.06 2.94
N HIS A 228 -5.31 -7.46 1.84
CA HIS A 228 -6.72 -7.13 1.70
C HIS A 228 -7.19 -7.16 0.23
N GLY A 229 -7.68 -8.30 -0.22
CA GLY A 229 -8.16 -8.49 -1.59
C GLY A 229 -7.16 -7.98 -2.63
N LEU A 230 -7.63 -7.22 -3.62
CA LEU A 230 -6.77 -6.54 -4.62
C LEU A 230 -6.18 -5.22 -4.11
N MET A 231 -6.65 -4.69 -2.98
CA MET A 231 -6.25 -3.39 -2.46
C MET A 231 -4.87 -3.42 -1.79
N ARG A 232 -4.46 -4.57 -1.24
CA ARG A 232 -3.15 -4.75 -0.64
C ARG A 232 -2.65 -6.18 -0.86
N VAL A 233 -1.72 -6.30 -1.78
CA VAL A 233 -1.16 -7.54 -2.31
C VAL A 233 0.37 -7.50 -2.24
N ARG A 234 1.01 -8.64 -2.47
CA ARG A 234 2.48 -8.74 -2.52
C ARG A 234 3.05 -8.61 -3.93
N GLY A 235 2.23 -8.78 -4.96
CA GLY A 235 2.61 -8.59 -6.36
C GLY A 235 1.53 -7.83 -7.10
N PHE A 236 1.87 -6.72 -7.73
CA PHE A 236 0.92 -5.87 -8.45
C PHE A 236 1.60 -5.08 -9.57
N THR A 237 0.82 -4.61 -10.52
CA THR A 237 1.29 -3.77 -11.63
C THR A 237 0.92 -2.33 -11.36
N GLN A 238 1.87 -1.43 -11.59
CA GLN A 238 1.67 0.01 -11.53
C GLN A 238 1.74 0.58 -12.95
N ASP A 239 0.87 1.51 -13.27
CA ASP A 239 1.02 2.46 -14.38
C ASP A 239 1.90 3.62 -13.90
N ASP A 240 3.17 3.34 -13.69
CA ASP A 240 4.13 4.22 -13.06
C ASP A 240 4.86 5.09 -14.08
N ALA A 241 5.18 6.32 -13.71
CA ALA A 241 5.91 7.24 -14.56
C ALA A 241 6.94 8.06 -13.79
N HIS A 242 8.05 8.37 -14.47
CA HIS A 242 9.13 9.22 -13.96
C HIS A 242 9.44 10.31 -14.97
N VAL A 243 9.39 11.55 -14.51
CA VAL A 243 9.73 12.74 -15.32
C VAL A 243 11.08 13.27 -14.88
N PHE A 244 12.02 13.28 -15.81
CA PHE A 244 13.33 13.90 -15.65
C PHE A 244 13.26 15.29 -16.29
N CYS A 245 13.39 16.34 -15.48
CA CYS A 245 13.25 17.72 -15.93
C CYS A 245 14.24 18.66 -15.23
N THR A 246 14.40 19.86 -15.75
CA THR A 246 15.13 20.93 -15.04
C THR A 246 14.24 21.53 -13.95
N GLU A 247 14.85 22.31 -13.04
CA GLU A 247 14.12 22.99 -11.97
C GLU A 247 13.08 23.97 -12.53
N GLU A 248 13.41 24.67 -13.62
CA GLU A 248 12.51 25.61 -14.29
C GLU A 248 11.30 24.91 -14.96
N GLN A 249 11.43 23.63 -15.30
CA GLN A 249 10.36 22.85 -15.90
C GLN A 249 9.43 22.20 -14.88
N LEU A 250 9.80 22.15 -13.60
CA LEU A 250 9.10 21.38 -12.55
C LEU A 250 7.63 21.77 -12.43
N GLU A 251 7.33 23.06 -12.35
CA GLU A 251 5.94 23.55 -12.20
C GLU A 251 5.08 23.13 -13.40
N SER A 252 5.59 23.35 -14.63
CA SER A 252 4.86 23.00 -15.84
C SER A 252 4.60 21.51 -15.98
N GLU A 253 5.55 20.67 -15.55
CA GLU A 253 5.38 19.22 -15.56
C GLU A 253 4.38 18.73 -14.51
N CYS A 254 4.40 19.32 -13.31
CA CYS A 254 3.39 19.04 -12.27
C CYS A 254 1.97 19.38 -12.73
N LEU A 255 1.79 20.54 -13.40
CA LEU A 255 0.50 20.92 -13.95
C LEU A 255 0.01 19.97 -15.04
N LYS A 256 0.88 19.53 -15.95
CA LYS A 256 0.54 18.52 -16.97
C LYS A 256 0.11 17.19 -16.37
N ILE A 257 0.82 16.71 -15.34
CA ILE A 257 0.43 15.48 -14.63
C ILE A 257 -0.95 15.67 -13.99
N ASN A 258 -1.19 16.81 -13.33
CA ASN A 258 -2.50 17.11 -12.76
C ASN A 258 -3.61 17.11 -13.82
N ASP A 259 -3.40 17.73 -14.97
CA ASP A 259 -4.37 17.78 -16.06
C ASP A 259 -4.65 16.38 -16.62
N LEU A 260 -3.62 15.55 -16.77
CA LEU A 260 -3.77 14.15 -17.18
C LEU A 260 -4.60 13.34 -16.17
N MET A 261 -4.42 13.58 -14.87
CA MET A 261 -5.19 12.91 -13.82
C MET A 261 -6.64 13.36 -13.74
N MET A 262 -6.92 14.62 -14.08
CA MET A 262 -8.27 15.20 -14.01
C MET A 262 -9.11 15.00 -15.28
N SER A 263 -8.51 14.55 -16.37
CA SER A 263 -9.16 14.29 -17.67
C SER A 263 -9.60 12.85 -17.83
#